data_f09a57cca7c15d01e4ee999ac4a00490
#
_entry.id   f09a57cca7c15d01e4ee999ac4a00490
#
_cell.length_a   1.000
_cell.length_b   1.000
_cell.length_c   1.000
_cell.angle_alpha   90.00
_cell.angle_beta   90.00
_cell.angle_gamma   90.00
#
_symmetry.space_group_name_H-M   'P 1'
#
loop_
_entity.id
_entity.type
_entity.pdbx_description
1 polymer ?
#
loop_
_entity_poly.entity_id
_entity_poly.type
_entity_poly.pdbx_seq_one_letter_code
_entity_poly.pdbx_strand_id
1 'polypeptide(L)'
;DKSQADDQAAPYGVYNGLALTEASGPNEQVLGYLPAESEWRAPNFYEDTSTAYKGGAFGLSQDGAALPEHQAWFFYLMRICNHCTYPACLAACPRKAIYKREEDGIVLIDQERCRGYRKCVEACPYKKSMYRGTTQVSEKCVGCYPRVEGKDPLSDGVPMETRCMAVCPGKIRLNGLVDIAEDGSWIENPKHPLYFMVRMEQIALPLYPPFGTEPNIYYIP
;
A
#
# COMPACT_ATOMS: atom_id res chain seq x y z
N ASP A 1 1.31 5.27 11.10
CA ASP A 1 1.57 6.56 11.71
C ASP A 1 0.84 6.68 13.04
N LYS A 2 1.57 6.68 14.15
CA LYS A 2 0.99 6.58 15.49
C LYS A 2 0.15 7.82 15.86
N SER A 3 0.63 9.01 15.55
CA SER A 3 -0.08 10.25 15.91
C SER A 3 -1.41 10.38 15.17
N GLN A 4 -1.48 9.94 13.93
CA GLN A 4 -2.72 9.95 13.15
C GLN A 4 -3.70 8.87 13.57
N ALA A 5 -3.18 7.74 14.02
CA ALA A 5 -4.00 6.59 14.34
C ALA A 5 -4.50 6.61 15.80
N ASP A 6 -3.78 7.28 16.69
CA ASP A 6 -4.20 7.46 18.08
C ASP A 6 -5.22 8.60 18.23
N ASP A 7 -5.39 9.44 17.22
CA ASP A 7 -6.42 10.49 17.20
C ASP A 7 -7.77 9.88 16.86
N GLN A 8 -8.64 9.79 17.84
CA GLN A 8 -10.00 9.26 17.69
C GLN A 8 -10.87 10.08 16.73
N ALA A 9 -10.58 11.38 16.61
CA ALA A 9 -11.34 12.28 15.73
C ALA A 9 -10.87 12.19 14.27
N ALA A 10 -9.58 11.92 14.05
CA ALA A 10 -9.00 11.84 12.72
C ALA A 10 -7.96 10.70 12.62
N PRO A 11 -8.37 9.43 12.77
CA PRO A 11 -7.45 8.28 12.87
C PRO A 11 -6.59 8.06 11.61
N TYR A 12 -7.00 8.59 10.48
CA TYR A 12 -6.24 8.55 9.21
C TYR A 12 -5.58 9.88 8.87
N GLY A 13 -5.69 10.88 9.73
CA GLY A 13 -5.14 12.23 9.53
C GLY A 13 -6.14 13.21 8.93
N VAL A 14 -5.63 14.41 8.64
CA VAL A 14 -6.41 15.56 8.17
C VAL A 14 -5.93 15.99 6.79
N TYR A 15 -6.87 16.33 5.91
CA TYR A 15 -6.59 16.94 4.61
C TYR A 15 -7.41 18.21 4.44
N ASN A 16 -6.75 19.34 4.15
CA ASN A 16 -7.39 20.64 4.03
C ASN A 16 -8.31 21.02 5.23
N GLY A 17 -7.92 20.63 6.43
CA GLY A 17 -8.67 20.90 7.65
C GLY A 17 -9.82 19.94 7.95
N LEU A 18 -10.05 18.94 7.10
CA LEU A 18 -11.05 17.89 7.31
C LEU A 18 -10.38 16.55 7.61
N ALA A 19 -10.96 15.77 8.50
CA ALA A 19 -10.54 14.38 8.69
C ALA A 19 -10.66 13.62 7.35
N LEU A 20 -9.70 12.70 7.07
CA LEU A 20 -9.73 11.95 5.81
C LEU A 20 -11.01 11.12 5.64
N THR A 21 -11.66 10.73 6.72
CA THR A 21 -12.95 10.05 6.70
C THR A 21 -14.06 10.95 6.18
N GLU A 22 -14.03 12.23 6.52
CA GLU A 22 -14.98 13.26 6.06
C GLU A 22 -14.64 13.69 4.63
N ALA A 23 -13.36 13.92 4.34
CA ALA A 23 -12.88 14.29 3.02
C ALA A 23 -13.11 13.20 1.95
N SER A 24 -13.36 11.96 2.35
CA SER A 24 -13.68 10.85 1.42
C SER A 24 -15.17 10.76 1.04
N GLY A 25 -16.01 11.63 1.59
CA GLY A 25 -17.42 11.72 1.22
C GLY A 25 -17.67 12.45 -0.12
N PRO A 26 -18.90 12.44 -0.63
CA PRO A 26 -19.25 13.11 -1.89
C PRO A 26 -19.35 14.63 -1.68
N ASN A 27 -18.24 15.33 -1.72
CA ASN A 27 -18.18 16.78 -1.69
C ASN A 27 -17.13 17.28 -2.70
N GLU A 28 -17.18 18.56 -3.05
CA GLU A 28 -16.25 19.19 -4.01
C GLU A 28 -14.79 19.17 -3.55
N GLN A 29 -14.53 18.86 -2.28
CA GLN A 29 -13.19 18.74 -1.71
C GLN A 29 -12.70 17.31 -1.65
N VAL A 30 -13.49 16.34 -2.13
CA VAL A 30 -13.06 14.94 -2.22
C VAL A 30 -11.82 14.86 -3.07
N LEU A 31 -10.83 14.25 -2.50
CA LEU A 31 -9.59 13.90 -3.13
C LEU A 31 -9.83 12.98 -4.32
N GLY A 32 -10.00 13.55 -5.44
CA GLY A 32 -10.09 12.83 -6.67
C GLY A 32 -9.89 13.80 -7.81
N TYR A 33 -8.90 13.54 -8.61
CA TYR A 33 -8.79 14.16 -9.91
C TYR A 33 -9.67 13.35 -10.87
N LEU A 34 -10.70 13.97 -11.37
CA LEU A 34 -11.47 13.43 -12.49
C LEU A 34 -10.85 14.00 -13.75
N PRO A 35 -10.13 13.20 -14.54
CA PRO A 35 -9.54 13.67 -15.78
C PRO A 35 -10.61 14.23 -16.73
N ALA A 36 -10.29 15.29 -17.43
CA ALA A 36 -11.14 15.77 -18.52
C ALA A 36 -11.24 14.74 -19.65
N GLU A 37 -12.30 14.80 -20.45
CA GLU A 37 -12.48 13.83 -21.56
C GLU A 37 -11.28 13.76 -22.50
N SER A 38 -10.61 14.89 -22.72
CA SER A 38 -9.39 14.97 -23.53
C SER A 38 -8.22 14.19 -22.91
N GLU A 39 -8.17 14.09 -21.60
CA GLU A 39 -7.13 13.37 -20.90
C GLU A 39 -7.40 11.86 -20.87
N TRP A 40 -8.66 11.45 -20.83
CA TRP A 40 -9.05 10.04 -21.00
C TRP A 40 -8.69 9.50 -22.40
N ARG A 41 -8.64 10.38 -23.40
CA ARG A 41 -8.24 10.02 -24.76
C ARG A 41 -6.73 10.06 -24.97
N ALA A 42 -5.99 10.67 -24.06
CA ALA A 42 -4.54 10.61 -24.10
C ALA A 42 -4.09 9.20 -23.69
N PRO A 43 -3.18 8.58 -24.43
CA PRO A 43 -2.66 7.27 -24.07
C PRO A 43 -2.04 7.36 -22.68
N ASN A 44 -2.44 6.46 -21.80
CA ASN A 44 -1.82 6.37 -20.50
C ASN A 44 -0.38 5.89 -20.68
N PHE A 45 0.56 6.73 -20.28
CA PHE A 45 1.98 6.48 -20.44
C PHE A 45 2.44 5.16 -19.83
N TYR A 46 1.70 4.62 -18.88
CA TYR A 46 2.02 3.36 -18.20
C TYR A 46 1.31 2.15 -18.81
N GLU A 47 0.20 2.34 -19.46
CA GLU A 47 -0.59 1.25 -20.03
C GLU A 47 -0.24 1.00 -21.49
N ASP A 48 0.10 2.04 -22.24
CA ASP A 48 0.27 1.97 -23.68
C ASP A 48 1.72 1.92 -24.15
N THR A 49 2.68 2.07 -23.27
CA THR A 49 4.10 1.97 -23.64
C THR A 49 4.50 0.60 -24.17
N SER A 50 3.71 -0.42 -23.85
CA SER A 50 3.91 -1.76 -24.42
C SER A 50 3.27 -1.93 -25.78
N THR A 51 2.33 -1.06 -26.14
CA THR A 51 1.44 -1.32 -27.23
C THR A 51 1.76 -0.56 -28.50
N ALA A 52 2.91 -0.15 -28.76
CA ALA A 52 3.18 0.26 -30.09
C ALA A 52 3.58 1.68 -30.35
N TYR A 53 4.78 1.84 -30.21
CA TYR A 53 5.40 2.98 -30.77
C TYR A 53 5.81 2.75 -32.23
N LYS A 54 4.97 3.13 -33.14
CA LYS A 54 5.32 3.13 -34.57
C LYS A 54 5.07 4.50 -35.21
N GLY A 55 5.74 5.51 -34.74
CA GLY A 55 5.65 6.83 -35.36
C GLY A 55 4.32 7.56 -35.05
N GLY A 56 4.20 8.80 -35.37
CA GLY A 56 3.16 9.72 -34.93
C GLY A 56 3.70 10.67 -33.88
N ALA A 57 2.94 11.68 -33.47
CA ALA A 57 3.42 12.75 -32.56
C ALA A 57 3.95 12.23 -31.22
N PHE A 58 3.52 11.04 -30.81
CA PHE A 58 4.01 10.33 -29.64
C PHE A 58 4.47 8.91 -29.95
N GLY A 59 4.64 8.56 -31.24
CA GLY A 59 5.07 7.24 -31.63
C GLY A 59 4.04 6.12 -31.47
N LEU A 60 2.79 6.41 -31.17
CA LEU A 60 1.74 5.43 -30.99
C LEU A 60 1.23 4.93 -32.35
N SER A 61 1.17 3.63 -32.54
CA SER A 61 0.53 3.01 -33.70
C SER A 61 -0.94 2.77 -33.42
N GLN A 62 -1.78 3.06 -34.40
CA GLN A 62 -3.20 2.70 -34.32
C GLN A 62 -3.46 1.19 -34.44
N ASP A 63 -2.47 0.44 -34.86
CA ASP A 63 -2.58 -1.00 -35.10
C ASP A 63 -2.31 -1.85 -33.84
N GLY A 64 -2.09 -1.20 -32.71
CA GLY A 64 -1.76 -1.88 -31.44
C GLY A 64 -0.33 -2.46 -31.43
N ALA A 65 0.02 -3.08 -30.33
CA ALA A 65 1.34 -3.69 -30.22
C ALA A 65 1.40 -4.97 -31.02
N ALA A 66 2.33 -5.02 -31.92
CA ALA A 66 2.77 -6.28 -32.50
C ALA A 66 3.67 -7.04 -31.49
N LEU A 67 3.22 -7.22 -30.24
CA LEU A 67 3.93 -8.09 -29.31
C LEU A 67 3.55 -9.53 -29.65
N PRO A 68 4.52 -10.43 -29.77
CA PRO A 68 4.24 -11.84 -29.92
C PRO A 68 3.33 -12.33 -28.80
N GLU A 69 2.34 -13.12 -29.15
CA GLU A 69 1.44 -13.75 -28.19
C GLU A 69 2.25 -14.36 -27.04
N HIS A 70 1.88 -14.08 -25.80
CA HIS A 70 2.51 -14.61 -24.59
C HIS A 70 3.94 -14.12 -24.25
N GLN A 71 4.50 -13.16 -24.97
CA GLN A 71 5.80 -12.55 -24.60
C GLN A 71 5.66 -11.29 -23.73
N ALA A 72 4.49 -10.70 -23.65
CA ALA A 72 4.21 -9.58 -22.76
C ALA A 72 3.24 -10.02 -21.67
N TRP A 73 3.59 -9.69 -20.44
CA TRP A 73 2.82 -10.03 -19.27
C TRP A 73 2.75 -8.83 -18.35
N PHE A 74 1.56 -8.50 -17.88
CA PHE A 74 1.29 -7.32 -17.07
C PHE A 74 0.63 -7.70 -15.78
N PHE A 75 1.02 -7.06 -14.70
CA PHE A 75 0.33 -7.17 -13.43
C PHE A 75 0.36 -5.83 -12.70
N TYR A 76 -0.62 -5.62 -11.85
CA TYR A 76 -0.77 -4.38 -11.11
C TYR A 76 -0.10 -4.45 -9.74
N LEU A 77 0.88 -3.58 -9.50
CA LEU A 77 1.50 -3.41 -8.20
C LEU A 77 0.81 -2.30 -7.42
N MET A 78 0.22 -2.63 -6.29
CA MET A 78 -0.31 -1.64 -5.38
C MET A 78 0.81 -0.81 -4.75
N ARG A 79 0.58 0.50 -4.59
CA ARG A 79 1.53 1.39 -3.92
C ARG A 79 1.33 1.45 -2.41
N ILE A 80 0.96 0.36 -1.78
CA ILE A 80 0.84 0.24 -0.33
C ILE A 80 2.18 -0.15 0.30
N CYS A 81 2.35 0.11 1.60
CA CYS A 81 3.50 -0.36 2.35
C CYS A 81 3.43 -1.89 2.50
N ASN A 82 4.55 -2.55 2.36
CA ASN A 82 4.64 -4.01 2.51
C ASN A 82 4.68 -4.48 3.98
N HIS A 83 4.73 -3.56 4.96
CA HIS A 83 4.80 -3.87 6.38
C HIS A 83 5.77 -5.01 6.71
N CYS A 84 6.98 -4.91 6.16
CA CYS A 84 8.01 -5.95 6.18
C CYS A 84 8.27 -6.53 7.57
N THR A 85 8.67 -7.80 7.63
CA THR A 85 9.11 -8.45 8.86
C THR A 85 10.41 -7.81 9.37
N TYR A 86 11.34 -7.50 8.45
CA TYR A 86 12.59 -6.79 8.72
C TYR A 86 12.61 -5.44 7.98
N PRO A 87 11.97 -4.38 8.55
CA PRO A 87 11.78 -3.13 7.81
C PRO A 87 13.08 -2.34 7.70
N ALA A 88 13.66 -2.23 6.51
CA ALA A 88 14.84 -1.39 6.27
C ALA A 88 14.63 0.08 6.66
N CYS A 89 13.39 0.59 6.51
CA CYS A 89 13.04 1.94 6.93
C CYS A 89 13.14 2.14 8.45
N LEU A 90 12.82 1.11 9.25
CA LEU A 90 12.96 1.13 10.71
C LEU A 90 14.43 1.19 11.09
N ALA A 91 15.24 0.30 10.51
CA ALA A 91 16.68 0.25 10.77
C ALA A 91 17.39 1.56 10.41
N ALA A 92 16.96 2.22 9.33
CA ALA A 92 17.57 3.46 8.85
C ALA A 92 17.12 4.72 9.61
N CYS A 93 16.14 4.65 10.51
CA CYS A 93 15.61 5.82 11.18
C CYS A 93 16.50 6.28 12.35
N PRO A 94 17.22 7.44 12.23
CA PRO A 94 18.13 7.89 13.30
C PRO A 94 17.38 8.33 14.57
N ARG A 95 16.10 8.67 14.44
CA ARG A 95 15.25 9.09 15.56
C ARG A 95 14.48 7.93 16.19
N LYS A 96 14.60 6.70 15.65
CA LYS A 96 13.79 5.55 16.08
C LYS A 96 12.29 5.88 16.10
N ALA A 97 11.86 6.71 15.14
CA ALA A 97 10.46 7.10 14.99
C ALA A 97 9.62 6.01 14.31
N ILE A 98 10.26 5.03 13.68
CA ILE A 98 9.57 3.91 13.04
C ILE A 98 9.58 2.71 13.98
N TYR A 99 8.43 2.10 14.12
CA TYR A 99 8.25 0.94 14.99
C TYR A 99 7.33 -0.08 14.33
N LYS A 100 7.39 -1.30 14.78
CA LYS A 100 6.51 -2.39 14.38
C LYS A 100 5.60 -2.72 15.56
N ARG A 101 4.32 -2.83 15.30
CA ARG A 101 3.34 -3.24 16.30
C ARG A 101 3.54 -4.73 16.58
N GLU A 102 3.41 -5.11 17.83
CA GLU A 102 3.54 -6.51 18.24
C GLU A 102 2.27 -7.30 17.92
N GLU A 103 1.11 -6.63 17.94
CA GLU A 103 -0.20 -7.27 17.80
C GLU A 103 -0.50 -7.78 16.39
N ASP A 104 0.00 -7.08 15.38
CA ASP A 104 -0.34 -7.36 13.97
C ASP A 104 0.84 -7.20 13.01
N GLY A 105 2.00 -6.86 13.52
CA GLY A 105 3.19 -6.65 12.71
C GLY A 105 3.14 -5.42 11.79
N ILE A 106 2.15 -4.55 11.92
CA ILE A 106 2.06 -3.32 11.13
C ILE A 106 3.19 -2.37 11.51
N VAL A 107 3.92 -1.89 10.51
CA VAL A 107 5.00 -0.93 10.69
C VAL A 107 4.44 0.48 10.61
N LEU A 108 4.68 1.30 11.62
CA LEU A 108 4.16 2.66 11.75
C LEU A 108 5.29 3.69 11.91
N ILE A 109 4.95 4.97 11.73
CA ILE A 109 5.84 6.11 11.97
C ILE A 109 5.23 6.98 13.07
N ASP A 110 5.91 7.13 14.17
CA ASP A 110 5.57 8.09 15.21
C ASP A 110 5.85 9.51 14.69
N GLN A 111 4.80 10.27 14.47
CA GLN A 111 4.89 11.60 13.87
C GLN A 111 5.50 12.63 14.82
N GLU A 112 5.34 12.45 16.13
CA GLU A 112 5.95 13.33 17.13
C GLU A 112 7.47 13.15 17.20
N ARG A 113 7.93 11.91 17.02
CA ARG A 113 9.37 11.61 16.98
C ARG A 113 10.01 11.88 15.63
N CYS A 114 9.23 11.82 14.56
CA CYS A 114 9.74 12.07 13.22
C CYS A 114 10.25 13.52 13.09
N ARG A 115 11.41 13.67 12.47
CA ARG A 115 12.03 14.99 12.18
C ARG A 115 12.40 15.12 10.69
N GLY A 116 11.77 14.33 9.83
CA GLY A 116 11.90 14.48 8.40
C GLY A 116 13.28 14.20 7.81
N TYR A 117 14.11 13.41 8.44
CA TYR A 117 15.46 13.06 7.93
C TYR A 117 15.43 12.29 6.62
N ARG A 118 14.28 11.78 6.18
CA ARG A 118 14.05 11.06 4.92
C ARG A 118 14.84 9.76 4.74
N LYS A 119 15.61 9.32 5.72
CA LYS A 119 16.39 8.07 5.60
C LYS A 119 15.51 6.85 5.37
N CYS A 120 14.28 6.83 5.88
CA CYS A 120 13.29 5.80 5.60
C CYS A 120 12.82 5.81 4.13
N VAL A 121 12.80 6.98 3.48
CA VAL A 121 12.44 7.11 2.06
C VAL A 121 13.56 6.55 1.18
N GLU A 122 14.81 6.84 1.54
CA GLU A 122 16.00 6.32 0.84
C GLU A 122 16.14 4.81 1.01
N ALA A 123 16.01 4.33 2.25
CA ALA A 123 16.25 2.94 2.61
C ALA A 123 15.15 1.98 2.17
N CYS A 124 13.92 2.45 1.91
CA CYS A 124 12.85 1.56 1.47
C CYS A 124 13.09 1.07 0.05
N PRO A 125 13.40 -0.22 -0.17
CA PRO A 125 13.65 -0.72 -1.52
C PRO A 125 12.40 -0.67 -2.41
N TYR A 126 11.23 -0.69 -1.79
CA TYR A 126 9.93 -0.63 -2.49
C TYR A 126 9.40 0.79 -2.69
N LYS A 127 10.10 1.81 -2.15
CA LYS A 127 9.70 3.23 -2.24
C LYS A 127 8.28 3.51 -1.74
N LYS A 128 7.91 2.88 -0.61
CA LYS A 128 6.58 3.00 0.01
C LYS A 128 6.54 3.98 1.20
N SER A 129 7.68 4.50 1.63
CA SER A 129 7.76 5.62 2.58
C SER A 129 7.89 6.90 1.80
N MET A 130 7.11 7.90 2.13
CA MET A 130 7.07 9.19 1.45
C MET A 130 7.32 10.32 2.44
N TYR A 131 7.84 11.44 1.95
CA TYR A 131 8.03 12.64 2.74
C TYR A 131 6.97 13.67 2.36
N ARG A 132 6.29 14.22 3.37
CA ARG A 132 5.34 15.31 3.16
C ARG A 132 6.01 16.63 3.49
N GLY A 133 6.18 17.49 2.48
CA GLY A 133 6.84 18.79 2.61
C GLY A 133 6.08 19.78 3.50
N THR A 134 4.76 19.71 3.53
CA THR A 134 3.91 20.62 4.33
C THR A 134 4.03 20.36 5.83
N THR A 135 4.12 19.12 6.26
CA THR A 135 4.24 18.72 7.67
C THR A 135 5.68 18.42 8.07
N GLN A 136 6.60 18.37 7.09
CA GLN A 136 8.02 18.07 7.27
C GLN A 136 8.33 16.72 7.95
N VAL A 137 7.41 15.77 7.81
CA VAL A 137 7.55 14.41 8.35
C VAL A 137 7.40 13.36 7.25
N SER A 138 7.83 12.15 7.53
CA SER A 138 7.62 11.03 6.63
C SER A 138 6.33 10.30 6.96
N GLU A 139 5.65 9.83 5.92
CA GLU A 139 4.38 9.13 6.01
C GLU A 139 4.41 7.86 5.16
N LYS A 140 3.52 6.93 5.45
CA LYS A 140 3.31 5.72 4.67
C LYS A 140 1.95 5.09 4.99
N CYS A 141 1.57 4.06 4.26
CA CYS A 141 0.39 3.26 4.57
C CYS A 141 0.43 2.77 6.03
N VAL A 142 -0.69 2.90 6.74
CA VAL A 142 -0.87 2.49 8.14
C VAL A 142 -1.55 1.12 8.28
N GLY A 143 -1.74 0.39 7.17
CA GLY A 143 -2.44 -0.91 7.20
C GLY A 143 -3.92 -0.82 7.55
N CYS A 144 -4.48 0.39 7.60
CA CYS A 144 -5.86 0.67 8.06
C CYS A 144 -6.14 0.09 9.46
N TYR A 145 -5.13 0.00 10.35
CA TYR A 145 -5.32 -0.67 11.63
C TYR A 145 -6.45 -0.08 12.50
N PRO A 146 -6.73 1.24 12.51
CA PRO A 146 -7.87 1.74 13.27
C PRO A 146 -9.19 1.13 12.78
N ARG A 147 -9.31 0.92 11.47
CA ARG A 147 -10.49 0.32 10.87
C ARG A 147 -10.60 -1.18 11.19
N VAL A 148 -9.48 -1.88 11.10
CA VAL A 148 -9.42 -3.31 11.44
C VAL A 148 -9.73 -3.56 12.91
N GLU A 149 -9.40 -2.60 13.79
CA GLU A 149 -9.71 -2.65 15.22
C GLU A 149 -11.10 -2.09 15.59
N GLY A 150 -11.90 -1.64 14.62
CA GLY A 150 -13.19 -1.02 14.91
C GLY A 150 -13.11 0.40 15.49
N LYS A 151 -11.93 1.05 15.42
CA LYS A 151 -11.72 2.42 15.90
C LYS A 151 -11.92 3.48 14.81
N ASP A 152 -12.26 3.08 13.60
CA ASP A 152 -12.63 3.99 12.52
C ASP A 152 -13.99 4.62 12.86
N PRO A 153 -14.15 5.95 12.81
CA PRO A 153 -15.43 6.62 13.06
C PRO A 153 -16.59 6.10 12.19
N LEU A 154 -16.29 5.51 11.03
CA LEU A 154 -17.28 4.94 10.12
C LEU A 154 -17.58 3.45 10.40
N SER A 155 -16.99 2.86 11.43
CA SER A 155 -17.15 1.43 11.73
C SER A 155 -18.10 1.15 12.88
N ASP A 156 -18.61 2.19 13.59
CA ASP A 156 -19.47 2.05 14.76
C ASP A 156 -18.93 1.03 15.80
N GLY A 157 -17.62 0.98 15.96
CA GLY A 157 -16.96 0.05 16.88
C GLY A 157 -16.79 -1.37 16.34
N VAL A 158 -17.23 -1.64 15.11
CA VAL A 158 -17.12 -2.97 14.50
C VAL A 158 -15.84 -3.07 13.67
N PRO A 159 -15.00 -4.08 13.87
CA PRO A 159 -13.86 -4.36 13.00
C PRO A 159 -14.29 -4.54 11.53
N MET A 160 -13.58 -3.86 10.63
CA MET A 160 -13.88 -3.91 9.20
C MET A 160 -12.62 -4.21 8.40
N GLU A 161 -12.79 -4.68 7.17
CA GLU A 161 -11.68 -4.87 6.24
C GLU A 161 -10.98 -3.55 5.89
N THR A 162 -9.74 -3.66 5.42
CA THR A 162 -8.97 -2.48 4.98
C THR A 162 -9.69 -1.74 3.84
N ARG A 163 -9.47 -0.42 3.72
CA ARG A 163 -10.07 0.40 2.66
C ARG A 163 -9.76 -0.12 1.26
N CYS A 164 -8.54 -0.59 1.04
CA CYS A 164 -8.15 -1.12 -0.26
C CYS A 164 -8.88 -2.43 -0.63
N MET A 165 -9.36 -3.20 0.35
CA MET A 165 -10.28 -4.31 0.09
C MET A 165 -11.69 -3.82 -0.16
N ALA A 166 -12.20 -2.96 0.72
CA ALA A 166 -13.58 -2.45 0.65
C ALA A 166 -13.91 -1.83 -0.72
N VAL A 167 -12.98 -1.03 -1.26
CA VAL A 167 -13.17 -0.33 -2.55
C VAL A 167 -12.77 -1.14 -3.77
N CYS A 168 -12.25 -2.35 -3.60
CA CYS A 168 -11.84 -3.16 -4.74
C CYS A 168 -13.06 -3.73 -5.48
N PRO A 169 -13.35 -3.32 -6.72
CA PRO A 169 -14.51 -3.81 -7.45
C PRO A 169 -14.43 -5.30 -7.77
N GLY A 170 -13.23 -5.78 -8.07
CA GLY A 170 -12.98 -7.20 -8.37
C GLY A 170 -12.87 -8.11 -7.14
N LYS A 171 -12.87 -7.54 -5.91
CA LYS A 171 -12.68 -8.29 -4.66
C LYS A 171 -11.47 -9.24 -4.66
N ILE A 172 -10.43 -8.86 -5.39
CA ILE A 172 -9.20 -9.65 -5.57
C ILE A 172 -8.16 -9.40 -4.48
N ARG A 173 -8.49 -8.61 -3.48
CA ARG A 173 -7.60 -8.26 -2.36
C ARG A 173 -8.06 -8.96 -1.11
N LEU A 174 -7.16 -9.70 -0.51
CA LEU A 174 -7.39 -10.38 0.76
C LEU A 174 -6.45 -9.81 1.81
N ASN A 175 -6.90 -9.72 3.04
CA ASN A 175 -6.04 -9.51 4.19
C ASN A 175 -6.49 -10.38 5.35
N GLY A 176 -5.57 -10.67 6.25
CA GLY A 176 -5.84 -11.43 7.45
C GLY A 176 -4.60 -11.44 8.32
N LEU A 177 -4.75 -11.93 9.53
CA LEU A 177 -3.67 -12.19 10.45
C LEU A 177 -3.31 -13.67 10.38
N VAL A 178 -2.02 -13.96 10.45
CA VAL A 178 -1.51 -15.33 10.56
C VAL A 178 -0.82 -15.45 11.92
N ASP A 179 -1.00 -16.59 12.54
CA ASP A 179 -0.34 -16.88 13.82
C ASP A 179 1.16 -17.14 13.59
N ILE A 180 1.98 -16.56 14.44
CA ILE A 180 3.44 -16.66 14.38
C ILE A 180 3.93 -17.41 15.61
N ALA A 181 4.78 -18.38 15.42
CA ALA A 181 5.46 -19.11 16.49
C ALA A 181 6.56 -18.24 17.13
N GLU A 182 7.09 -18.66 18.29
CA GLU A 182 8.13 -17.94 19.02
C GLU A 182 9.42 -17.74 18.20
N ASP A 183 9.70 -18.63 17.26
CA ASP A 183 10.85 -18.54 16.35
C ASP A 183 10.60 -17.59 15.15
N GLY A 184 9.41 -16.96 15.06
CA GLY A 184 9.02 -16.08 13.97
C GLY A 184 8.47 -16.80 12.74
N SER A 185 8.37 -18.12 12.74
CA SER A 185 7.76 -18.88 11.65
C SER A 185 6.23 -18.81 11.69
N TRP A 186 5.60 -18.99 10.54
CA TRP A 186 4.13 -19.08 10.49
C TRP A 186 3.66 -20.42 11.06
N ILE A 187 2.69 -20.38 11.96
CA ILE A 187 2.05 -21.59 12.46
C ILE A 187 1.24 -22.23 11.34
N GLU A 188 1.40 -23.53 11.17
CA GLU A 188 0.71 -24.29 10.14
C GLU A 188 -0.80 -24.24 10.33
N ASN A 189 -1.49 -23.69 9.34
CA ASN A 189 -2.95 -23.67 9.29
C ASN A 189 -3.44 -23.81 7.84
N PRO A 190 -3.56 -25.04 7.33
CA PRO A 190 -3.96 -25.30 5.94
C PRO A 190 -5.33 -24.73 5.58
N LYS A 191 -6.19 -24.48 6.57
CA LYS A 191 -7.53 -23.90 6.35
C LYS A 191 -7.50 -22.38 6.23
N HIS A 192 -6.39 -21.74 6.60
CA HIS A 192 -6.25 -20.29 6.50
C HIS A 192 -5.89 -19.91 5.06
N PRO A 193 -6.67 -19.06 4.37
CA PRO A 193 -6.45 -18.75 2.96
C PRO A 193 -5.05 -18.21 2.65
N LEU A 194 -4.51 -17.34 3.52
CA LEU A 194 -3.17 -16.78 3.32
C LEU A 194 -2.08 -17.85 3.48
N TYR A 195 -2.20 -18.72 4.48
CA TYR A 195 -1.25 -19.81 4.67
C TYR A 195 -1.27 -20.76 3.46
N PHE A 196 -2.46 -21.12 3.00
CA PHE A 196 -2.64 -21.97 1.83
C PHE A 196 -1.96 -21.39 0.59
N MET A 197 -2.25 -20.14 0.23
CA MET A 197 -1.70 -19.53 -0.98
C MET A 197 -0.19 -19.24 -0.91
N VAL A 198 0.31 -18.86 0.27
CA VAL A 198 1.71 -18.42 0.43
C VAL A 198 2.65 -19.57 0.76
N ARG A 199 2.21 -20.50 1.62
CA ARG A 199 3.10 -21.56 2.15
C ARG A 199 2.86 -22.92 1.51
N MET A 200 1.61 -23.27 1.22
CA MET A 200 1.30 -24.57 0.62
C MET A 200 1.42 -24.53 -0.90
N GLU A 201 0.56 -23.74 -1.55
CA GLU A 201 0.53 -23.68 -3.02
C GLU A 201 1.62 -22.79 -3.61
N GLN A 202 2.18 -21.88 -2.83
CA GLN A 202 3.23 -20.94 -3.24
C GLN A 202 2.89 -20.14 -4.49
N ILE A 203 1.61 -19.86 -4.71
CA ILE A 203 1.10 -19.06 -5.82
C ILE A 203 1.15 -17.55 -5.53
N ALA A 204 1.18 -17.18 -4.25
CA ALA A 204 1.30 -15.79 -3.82
C ALA A 204 2.75 -15.49 -3.41
N LEU A 205 3.38 -14.60 -4.15
CA LEU A 205 4.81 -14.32 -4.07
C LEU A 205 5.10 -12.93 -3.49
N PRO A 206 6.12 -12.78 -2.63
CA PRO A 206 6.56 -11.48 -2.15
C PRO A 206 7.37 -10.73 -3.21
N LEU A 207 7.40 -9.39 -3.11
CA LEU A 207 8.26 -8.58 -3.98
C LEU A 207 9.73 -8.71 -3.60
N TYR A 208 10.57 -9.02 -4.57
CA TYR A 208 12.03 -9.00 -4.45
C TYR A 208 12.59 -9.65 -3.17
N PRO A 209 12.41 -10.95 -2.98
CA PRO A 209 12.92 -11.68 -1.81
C PRO A 209 14.40 -11.42 -1.49
N PRO A 210 15.29 -11.21 -2.49
CA PRO A 210 16.71 -10.97 -2.23
C PRO A 210 17.03 -9.72 -1.41
N PHE A 211 16.06 -8.78 -1.25
CA PHE A 211 16.28 -7.64 -0.35
C PHE A 211 16.29 -8.00 1.13
N GLY A 212 15.89 -9.22 1.51
CA GLY A 212 15.93 -9.69 2.90
C GLY A 212 14.99 -8.98 3.86
N THR A 213 14.03 -8.20 3.36
CA THR A 213 13.10 -7.43 4.20
C THR A 213 11.83 -8.21 4.56
N GLU A 214 11.60 -9.34 3.93
CA GLU A 214 10.42 -10.19 4.09
C GLU A 214 9.11 -9.40 4.06
N PRO A 215 8.63 -9.01 2.86
CA PRO A 215 7.36 -8.31 2.70
C PRO A 215 6.18 -9.15 3.19
N ASN A 216 5.22 -8.50 3.88
CA ASN A 216 3.96 -9.11 4.28
C ASN A 216 2.81 -8.79 3.30
N ILE A 217 3.16 -8.40 2.08
CA ILE A 217 2.25 -8.26 0.95
C ILE A 217 2.72 -9.23 -0.13
N TYR A 218 1.80 -10.03 -0.60
CA TYR A 218 2.03 -11.05 -1.59
C TYR A 218 1.18 -10.78 -2.83
N TYR A 219 1.65 -11.21 -3.96
CA TYR A 219 1.01 -11.02 -5.25
C TYR A 219 0.83 -12.37 -5.93
N ILE A 220 -0.35 -12.59 -6.46
CA ILE A 220 -0.64 -13.72 -7.35
C ILE A 220 -0.50 -13.17 -8.76
N PRO A 221 0.47 -13.65 -9.54
CA PRO A 221 0.70 -13.22 -10.90
C PRO A 221 -0.39 -13.67 -11.87
#